data_5ed2e032f245fa98cb1e4520d04db289
#
_entry.id   5ed2e032f245fa98cb1e4520d04db289
#
_cell.length_a   1.000
_cell.length_b   1.000
_cell.length_c   1.000
_cell.angle_alpha   90.00
_cell.angle_beta   90.00
_cell.angle_gamma   90.00
#
_symmetry.space_group_name_H-M   'P 1'
#
loop_
_entity.id
_entity.type
_entity.pdbx_description
1 polymer ?
#
loop_
_entity_poly.entity_id
_entity_poly.type
_entity_poly.pdbx_seq_one_letter_code
_entity_poly.pdbx_strand_id
1 'polypeptide(L)'
;MIEIVPIESPTVEDLKILRTLIEMGIAEIKAAAANQSAIRQIQIFEGDWKSEREVLAKIYHQYRSEQPVSWRVRESDEFGGQVFLSPDGLKSALSHWRSIELETQRNLDLESGFIATPDEFEPHDDDCF
;
A
#
# COMPACT_ATOMS: atom_id res chain seq x y z
N MET A 1 -6.25 7.98 -1.54
CA MET A 1 -6.31 6.99 -0.44
C MET A 1 -6.38 5.59 -1.00
N ILE A 2 -5.60 4.70 -0.45
CA ILE A 2 -5.63 3.28 -0.82
C ILE A 2 -6.44 2.52 0.21
N GLU A 3 -7.34 1.69 -0.27
CA GLU A 3 -8.21 0.88 0.56
C GLU A 3 -8.06 -0.59 0.21
N ILE A 4 -8.03 -1.44 1.23
CA ILE A 4 -8.00 -2.89 1.07
C ILE A 4 -9.38 -3.41 1.45
N VAL A 5 -10.05 -4.03 0.48
CA VAL A 5 -11.42 -4.52 0.63
C VAL A 5 -11.40 -6.05 0.49
N PRO A 6 -11.86 -6.80 1.51
CA PRO A 6 -11.90 -8.26 1.40
C PRO A 6 -12.94 -8.69 0.37
N ILE A 7 -12.71 -9.86 -0.21
CA ILE A 7 -13.70 -10.45 -1.13
C ILE A 7 -14.95 -10.86 -0.36
N GLU A 8 -16.06 -10.98 -1.07
CA GLU A 8 -17.32 -11.49 -0.51
C GLU A 8 -17.15 -12.97 -0.15
N SER A 9 -17.64 -13.37 1.03
CA SER A 9 -17.58 -14.75 1.52
C SER A 9 -16.17 -15.36 1.55
N PRO A 10 -15.22 -14.77 2.30
CA PRO A 10 -13.85 -15.28 2.35
C PRO A 10 -13.79 -16.65 3.01
N THR A 11 -12.87 -17.50 2.52
CA THR A 11 -12.61 -18.83 3.11
C THR A 11 -11.81 -18.69 4.41
N VAL A 12 -11.65 -19.79 5.14
CA VAL A 12 -10.78 -19.81 6.34
C VAL A 12 -9.34 -19.46 5.98
N GLU A 13 -8.84 -19.94 4.84
CA GLU A 13 -7.51 -19.60 4.33
C GLU A 13 -7.38 -18.10 4.06
N ASP A 14 -8.39 -17.51 3.40
CA ASP A 14 -8.43 -16.08 3.12
C ASP A 14 -8.38 -15.27 4.41
N LEU A 15 -9.15 -15.67 5.42
CA LEU A 15 -9.19 -15.00 6.71
C LEU A 15 -7.84 -15.05 7.42
N LYS A 16 -7.13 -16.18 7.33
CA LYS A 16 -5.79 -16.32 7.92
C LYS A 16 -4.77 -15.40 7.24
N ILE A 17 -4.80 -15.35 5.92
CA ILE A 17 -3.91 -14.49 5.13
C ILE A 17 -4.14 -13.02 5.49
N LEU A 18 -5.40 -12.57 5.46
CA LEU A 18 -5.75 -11.18 5.78
C LEU A 18 -5.40 -10.82 7.22
N ARG A 19 -5.66 -11.72 8.16
CA ARG A 19 -5.30 -11.50 9.56
C ARG A 19 -3.80 -11.27 9.74
N THR A 20 -2.98 -12.05 9.05
CA THR A 20 -1.53 -11.92 9.12
C THR A 20 -1.03 -10.62 8.49
N LEU A 21 -1.60 -10.24 7.34
CA LEU A 21 -1.18 -9.04 6.61
C LEU A 21 -1.65 -7.74 7.26
N ILE A 22 -2.87 -7.73 7.80
CA ILE A 22 -3.55 -6.51 8.26
C ILE A 22 -3.59 -6.40 9.78
N GLU A 23 -3.31 -7.49 10.50
CA GLU A 23 -3.38 -7.55 11.97
C GLU A 23 -4.77 -7.20 12.52
N MET A 24 -5.80 -7.68 11.86
CA MET A 24 -7.18 -7.43 12.21
C MET A 24 -7.88 -8.73 12.67
N GLY A 25 -8.86 -8.61 13.56
CA GLY A 25 -9.62 -9.77 14.04
C GLY A 25 -10.47 -10.40 12.95
N ILE A 26 -10.66 -11.73 13.02
CA ILE A 26 -11.44 -12.49 12.03
C ILE A 26 -12.88 -11.98 11.93
N ALA A 27 -13.51 -11.67 13.06
CA ALA A 27 -14.88 -11.15 13.08
C ALA A 27 -15.01 -9.82 12.33
N GLU A 28 -14.02 -8.94 12.49
CA GLU A 28 -13.98 -7.66 11.81
C GLU A 28 -13.79 -7.83 10.30
N ILE A 29 -12.93 -8.76 9.88
CA ILE A 29 -12.72 -9.07 8.47
C ILE A 29 -14.00 -9.63 7.84
N LYS A 30 -14.69 -10.54 8.53
CA LYS A 30 -15.96 -11.10 8.06
C LYS A 30 -17.03 -10.02 7.91
N ALA A 31 -17.13 -9.12 8.88
CA ALA A 31 -18.09 -8.02 8.82
C ALA A 31 -17.79 -7.09 7.64
N ALA A 32 -16.52 -6.74 7.42
CA ALA A 32 -16.11 -5.93 6.30
C ALA A 32 -16.39 -6.63 4.96
N ALA A 33 -16.14 -7.92 4.86
CA ALA A 33 -16.44 -8.71 3.66
C ALA A 33 -17.93 -8.70 3.34
N ALA A 34 -18.78 -8.89 4.34
CA ALA A 34 -20.23 -8.88 4.17
C ALA A 34 -20.74 -7.52 3.70
N ASN A 35 -20.15 -6.44 4.16
CA ASN A 35 -20.53 -5.07 3.83
C ASN A 35 -19.75 -4.51 2.63
N GLN A 36 -18.77 -5.26 2.11
CA GLN A 36 -17.83 -4.81 1.06
C GLN A 36 -17.18 -3.47 1.42
N SER A 37 -16.80 -3.34 2.69
CA SER A 37 -16.10 -2.17 3.24
C SER A 37 -14.61 -2.44 3.39
N ALA A 38 -13.82 -1.37 3.46
CA ALA A 38 -12.38 -1.48 3.62
C ALA A 38 -12.00 -1.97 5.02
N ILE A 39 -11.07 -2.93 5.08
CA ILE A 39 -10.46 -3.37 6.34
C ILE A 39 -9.24 -2.53 6.69
N ARG A 40 -8.70 -1.81 5.73
CA ARG A 40 -7.60 -0.88 5.95
C ARG A 40 -7.68 0.27 4.97
N GLN A 41 -7.44 1.46 5.48
CA GLN A 41 -7.37 2.68 4.69
C GLN A 41 -6.00 3.31 4.90
N ILE A 42 -5.32 3.62 3.81
CA ILE A 42 -3.96 4.16 3.84
C ILE A 42 -3.93 5.49 3.10
N GLN A 43 -3.56 6.55 3.82
CA GLN A 43 -3.33 7.86 3.23
C GLN A 43 -1.87 7.93 2.75
N ILE A 44 -1.70 8.23 1.46
CA ILE A 44 -0.39 8.28 0.84
C ILE A 44 0.40 9.46 1.42
N PHE A 45 1.64 9.19 1.85
CA PHE A 45 2.56 10.17 2.45
C PHE A 45 2.11 10.77 3.80
N GLU A 46 1.08 10.22 4.42
CA GLU A 46 0.60 10.68 5.73
C GLU A 46 0.85 9.65 6.82
N GLY A 47 0.93 10.13 8.06
CA GLY A 47 1.17 9.27 9.22
C GLY A 47 2.49 8.52 9.14
N ASP A 48 2.49 7.26 9.53
CA ASP A 48 3.66 6.37 9.41
C ASP A 48 3.69 5.74 8.03
N TRP A 49 3.91 6.57 7.01
CA TRP A 49 3.92 6.15 5.62
C TRP A 49 4.91 5.04 5.33
N LYS A 50 6.06 5.04 5.99
CA LYS A 50 7.07 3.99 5.79
C LYS A 50 6.53 2.61 6.15
N SER A 51 5.86 2.47 7.29
CA SER A 51 5.23 1.22 7.70
C SER A 51 4.06 0.86 6.80
N GLU A 52 3.24 1.83 6.42
CA GLU A 52 2.09 1.62 5.53
C GLU A 52 2.53 1.16 4.14
N ARG A 53 3.58 1.73 3.62
CA ARG A 53 4.20 1.34 2.36
C ARG A 53 4.71 -0.10 2.38
N GLU A 54 5.27 -0.55 3.51
CA GLU A 54 5.70 -1.93 3.70
C GLU A 54 4.52 -2.91 3.67
N VAL A 55 3.40 -2.54 4.27
CA VAL A 55 2.16 -3.33 4.21
C VAL A 55 1.68 -3.45 2.76
N LEU A 56 1.68 -2.36 2.01
CA LEU A 56 1.30 -2.37 0.60
C LEU A 56 2.22 -3.24 -0.25
N ALA A 57 3.52 -3.24 0.04
CA ALA A 57 4.48 -4.10 -0.65
C ALA A 57 4.20 -5.59 -0.39
N LYS A 58 3.89 -5.97 0.85
CA LYS A 58 3.49 -7.35 1.19
C LYS A 58 2.21 -7.76 0.48
N ILE A 59 1.24 -6.86 0.43
CA ILE A 59 -0.01 -7.09 -0.30
C ILE A 59 0.25 -7.28 -1.79
N TYR A 60 1.12 -6.48 -2.38
CA TYR A 60 1.51 -6.62 -3.78
C TYR A 60 2.12 -8.00 -4.05
N HIS A 61 3.04 -8.46 -3.22
CA HIS A 61 3.68 -9.76 -3.41
C HIS A 61 2.69 -10.92 -3.36
N GLN A 62 1.73 -10.89 -2.44
CA GLN A 62 0.65 -11.87 -2.39
C GLN A 62 -0.28 -11.75 -3.59
N TYR A 63 -0.63 -10.51 -3.96
CA TYR A 63 -1.57 -10.22 -5.03
C TYR A 63 -1.08 -10.73 -6.39
N ARG A 64 0.23 -10.64 -6.64
CA ARG A 64 0.80 -11.11 -7.91
C ARG A 64 1.00 -12.62 -7.98
N SER A 65 1.19 -13.30 -6.83
CA SER A 65 1.61 -14.70 -6.78
C SER A 65 0.46 -15.68 -6.74
N GLU A 66 -0.69 -15.28 -6.23
CA GLU A 66 -1.80 -16.20 -5.96
C GLU A 66 -3.09 -15.76 -6.63
N GLN A 67 -3.81 -16.77 -7.15
CA GLN A 67 -5.14 -16.60 -7.68
C GLN A 67 -6.00 -17.78 -7.23
N PRO A 68 -7.22 -17.57 -6.73
CA PRO A 68 -7.82 -16.26 -6.47
C PRO A 68 -7.24 -15.58 -5.23
N VAL A 69 -7.28 -14.25 -5.20
CA VAL A 69 -6.83 -13.47 -4.04
C VAL A 69 -7.99 -13.23 -3.06
N SER A 70 -7.62 -12.97 -1.80
CA SER A 70 -8.58 -12.78 -0.70
C SER A 70 -9.12 -11.36 -0.59
N TRP A 71 -8.62 -10.43 -1.38
CA TRP A 71 -8.94 -9.01 -1.29
C TRP A 71 -8.87 -8.32 -2.63
N ARG A 72 -9.35 -7.08 -2.64
CA ARG A 72 -9.16 -6.13 -3.74
C ARG A 72 -8.49 -4.88 -3.20
N VAL A 73 -7.66 -4.26 -4.00
CA VAL A 73 -7.04 -2.98 -3.69
C VAL A 73 -7.77 -1.90 -4.48
N ARG A 74 -8.26 -0.89 -3.77
CA ARG A 74 -9.03 0.20 -4.35
C ARG A 74 -8.35 1.52 -4.06
N GLU A 75 -8.17 2.35 -5.09
CA GLU A 75 -7.73 3.72 -4.95
C GLU A 75 -8.94 4.64 -5.03
N SER A 76 -9.09 5.53 -4.07
CA SER A 76 -10.13 6.55 -4.08
C SER A 76 -9.51 7.95 -4.07
N ASP A 77 -10.14 8.88 -4.79
CA ASP A 77 -9.73 10.28 -4.81
C ASP A 77 -10.61 11.13 -3.88
N GLU A 78 -10.25 12.40 -3.73
CA GLU A 78 -10.98 13.34 -2.89
C GLU A 78 -12.36 13.72 -3.42
N PHE A 79 -12.63 13.39 -4.68
CA PHE A 79 -13.92 13.70 -5.35
C PHE A 79 -14.86 12.49 -5.36
N GLY A 80 -14.50 11.40 -4.67
CA GLY A 80 -15.32 10.21 -4.59
C GLY A 80 -15.11 9.21 -5.73
N GLY A 81 -14.18 9.46 -6.64
CA GLY A 81 -13.80 8.51 -7.69
C GLY A 81 -13.10 7.31 -7.10
N GLN A 82 -13.43 6.10 -7.56
CA GLN A 82 -12.85 4.86 -7.06
C GLN A 82 -12.46 3.96 -8.23
N VAL A 83 -11.26 3.37 -8.14
CA VAL A 83 -10.71 2.45 -9.13
C VAL A 83 -10.08 1.27 -8.42
N PHE A 84 -10.42 0.05 -8.85
CA PHE A 84 -9.73 -1.14 -8.38
C PHE A 84 -8.41 -1.29 -9.13
N LEU A 85 -7.32 -1.51 -8.39
CA LEU A 85 -6.00 -1.69 -8.95
C LEU A 85 -5.73 -3.17 -9.20
N SER A 86 -5.16 -3.46 -10.38
CA SER A 86 -4.58 -4.76 -10.68
C SER A 86 -3.23 -4.91 -9.95
N PRO A 87 -2.63 -6.11 -9.90
CA PRO A 87 -1.26 -6.25 -9.37
C PRO A 87 -0.27 -5.31 -10.05
N ASP A 88 -0.31 -5.20 -11.37
CA ASP A 88 0.56 -4.28 -12.12
C ASP A 88 0.25 -2.82 -11.83
N GLY A 89 -1.01 -2.48 -11.67
CA GLY A 89 -1.45 -1.14 -11.28
C GLY A 89 -0.93 -0.75 -9.89
N LEU A 90 -0.98 -1.67 -8.94
CA LEU A 90 -0.44 -1.44 -7.60
C LEU A 90 1.08 -1.28 -7.64
N LYS A 91 1.78 -2.10 -8.41
CA LYS A 91 3.23 -1.98 -8.60
C LYS A 91 3.61 -0.64 -9.19
N SER A 92 2.91 -0.19 -10.21
CA SER A 92 3.15 1.11 -10.85
C SER A 92 2.92 2.26 -9.86
N ALA A 93 1.87 2.18 -9.05
CA ALA A 93 1.58 3.17 -8.03
C ALA A 93 2.69 3.22 -6.96
N LEU A 94 3.11 2.07 -6.45
CA LEU A 94 4.20 1.98 -5.46
C LEU A 94 5.50 2.56 -6.01
N SER A 95 5.84 2.25 -7.26
CA SER A 95 7.03 2.79 -7.92
C SER A 95 6.96 4.30 -8.08
N HIS A 96 5.79 4.81 -8.45
CA HIS A 96 5.56 6.24 -8.61
C HIS A 96 5.72 6.98 -7.27
N TRP A 97 5.10 6.47 -6.20
CA TRP A 97 5.21 7.07 -4.87
C TRP A 97 6.65 7.03 -4.36
N ARG A 98 7.37 5.94 -4.63
CA ARG A 98 8.79 5.85 -4.28
C ARG A 98 9.63 6.91 -5.01
N SER A 99 9.35 7.15 -6.27
CA SER A 99 10.01 8.22 -7.04
C SER A 99 9.80 9.60 -6.41
N ILE A 100 8.58 9.88 -5.94
CA ILE A 100 8.26 11.14 -5.26
C ILE A 100 9.01 11.25 -3.94
N GLU A 101 9.06 10.18 -3.15
CA GLU A 101 9.82 10.15 -1.90
C GLU A 101 11.30 10.45 -2.12
N LEU A 102 11.92 9.79 -3.10
CA LEU A 102 13.33 9.97 -3.41
C LEU A 102 13.64 11.38 -3.90
N GLU A 103 12.77 11.94 -4.72
CA GLU A 103 12.90 13.32 -5.17
C GLU A 103 12.83 14.31 -4.01
N THR A 104 11.88 14.09 -3.09
CA THR A 104 11.73 14.92 -1.89
C THR A 104 12.96 14.83 -1.00
N GLN A 105 13.48 13.64 -0.74
CA GLN A 105 14.68 13.43 0.04
C GLN A 105 15.89 14.14 -0.58
N ARG A 106 16.07 13.99 -1.89
CA ARG A 106 17.17 14.63 -2.63
C ARG A 106 17.08 16.15 -2.55
N ASN A 107 15.90 16.71 -2.74
CA ASN A 107 15.71 18.16 -2.66
C ASN A 107 15.98 18.69 -1.26
N LEU A 108 15.57 17.98 -0.22
CA LEU A 108 15.87 18.36 1.16
C LEU A 108 17.36 18.31 1.45
N ASP A 109 18.07 17.30 0.97
CA ASP A 109 19.52 17.17 1.16
C ASP A 109 20.29 18.27 0.44
N LEU A 110 19.83 18.68 -0.75
CA LEU A 110 20.40 19.82 -1.49
C LEU A 110 20.14 21.15 -0.76
N GLU A 111 18.92 21.39 -0.31
CA GLU A 111 18.53 22.63 0.39
C GLU A 111 19.25 22.78 1.72
N SER A 112 19.46 21.69 2.45
CA SER A 112 20.16 21.69 3.74
C SER A 112 21.69 21.78 3.61
N GLY A 113 22.22 21.61 2.40
CA GLY A 113 23.66 21.56 2.17
C GLY A 113 24.33 20.23 2.54
N PHE A 114 23.53 19.20 2.83
CA PHE A 114 24.06 17.86 3.14
C PHE A 114 24.76 17.26 1.92
N ILE A 115 24.26 17.54 0.73
CA ILE A 115 24.90 17.21 -0.55
C ILE A 115 25.05 18.49 -1.37
N ALA A 116 26.07 18.56 -2.22
CA ALA A 116 26.33 19.72 -3.09
C ALA A 116 25.69 19.57 -4.46
N THR A 117 25.60 18.33 -4.96
CA THR A 117 25.04 18.02 -6.29
C THR A 117 24.06 16.85 -6.17
N PRO A 118 23.09 16.73 -7.12
CA PRO A 118 22.16 15.61 -7.14
C PRO A 118 22.81 14.23 -7.21
N ASP A 119 23.99 14.14 -7.83
CA ASP A 119 24.72 12.87 -7.99
C ASP A 119 25.26 12.33 -6.67
N GLU A 120 25.39 13.15 -5.65
CA GLU A 120 25.82 12.75 -4.31
C GLU A 120 24.70 12.13 -3.48
N PHE A 121 23.47 12.17 -3.97
CA PHE A 121 22.30 11.72 -3.23
C PHE A 121 22.32 10.20 -2.99
N GLU A 122 22.05 9.81 -1.75
CA GLU A 122 21.79 8.43 -1.37
C GLU A 122 20.44 8.36 -0.67
N PRO A 123 19.59 7.35 -0.97
CA PRO A 123 18.30 7.18 -0.30
C PRO A 123 18.45 7.06 1.21
N HIS A 124 17.53 7.68 1.95
CA HIS A 124 17.53 7.64 3.41
C HIS A 124 17.04 6.30 3.97
N ASP A 125 16.35 5.53 3.16
CA ASP A 125 15.76 4.24 3.52
C ASP A 125 15.75 3.31 2.33
N ASP A 126 15.47 2.03 2.58
CA ASP A 126 15.44 1.00 1.55
C ASP A 126 14.11 0.96 0.81
N ASP A 127 14.14 0.41 -0.40
CA ASP A 127 12.94 0.11 -1.15
C ASP A 127 12.21 -1.08 -0.52
N CYS A 128 10.87 -1.08 -0.61
CA CYS A 128 10.04 -2.12 0.01
C CYS A 128 9.82 -3.35 -0.87
N PHE A 129 10.19 -3.28 -2.13
CA PHE A 129 9.89 -4.34 -3.08
C PHE A 129 10.90 -4.42 -4.23
#